data_cc1861d9be72207ef7e9a21e2880bf0b
#
_entry.id   cc1861d9be72207ef7e9a21e2880bf0b
#
_cell.length_a   1.000
_cell.length_b   1.000
_cell.length_c   1.000
_cell.angle_alpha   90.00
_cell.angle_beta   90.00
_cell.angle_gamma   90.00
#
_symmetry.space_group_name_H-M   'P 1'
#
loop_
_entity.id
_entity.type
_entity.pdbx_description
1 polymer ?
#
loop_
_entity_poly.entity_id
_entity_poly.type
_entity_poly.pdbx_seq_one_letter_code
_entity_poly.pdbx_strand_id
1 'polypeptide(L)'
;MVVIKKYPNRRLYNTSAGKYVNLEELAGMIRQGIDLQVVDAKTGEDLTRVILTQIIVEDAKDRPTGLPLELLRQLIVASDRAGQEFIMW
;
A
#
# COMPACT_ATOMS: atom_id res chain seq x y z
N MET A 1 -7.21 11.01 -10.39
CA MET A 1 -6.56 9.93 -9.63
C MET A 1 -5.43 9.32 -10.44
N VAL A 2 -4.27 9.15 -9.81
CA VAL A 2 -3.10 8.55 -10.47
C VAL A 2 -3.21 7.02 -10.38
N VAL A 3 -3.04 6.33 -11.49
CA VAL A 3 -3.05 4.86 -11.52
C VAL A 3 -1.62 4.35 -11.58
N ILE A 4 -1.27 3.51 -10.62
CA ILE A 4 0.04 2.85 -10.53
C ILE A 4 -0.17 1.39 -10.91
N LYS A 5 0.59 0.90 -11.87
CA LYS A 5 0.52 -0.51 -12.27
C LYS A 5 1.66 -1.30 -11.64
N LYS A 6 1.31 -2.42 -11.00
CA LYS A 6 2.30 -3.31 -10.39
C LYS A 6 2.59 -4.47 -11.34
N TYR A 7 3.87 -4.63 -11.67
CA TYR A 7 4.36 -5.71 -12.53
C TYR A 7 4.95 -6.85 -11.69
N PRO A 8 5.11 -8.06 -12.27
CA PRO A 8 5.53 -9.24 -11.50
C PRO A 8 6.84 -9.11 -10.73
N ASN A 9 7.80 -8.33 -11.20
CA ASN A 9 9.09 -8.16 -10.51
C ASN A 9 9.07 -7.04 -9.47
N ARG A 10 7.92 -6.77 -8.87
CA ARG A 10 7.73 -5.73 -7.85
C ARG A 10 7.94 -4.31 -8.39
N ARG A 11 7.92 -4.15 -9.69
CA ARG A 11 8.03 -2.83 -10.30
C ARG A 11 6.69 -2.13 -10.26
N LEU A 12 6.73 -0.86 -9.89
CA LEU A 12 5.55 0.00 -9.84
C LEU A 12 5.71 1.06 -10.92
N TYR A 13 4.74 1.15 -11.81
CA TYR A 13 4.78 2.08 -12.92
C TYR A 13 3.71 3.16 -12.75
N ASN A 14 4.15 4.42 -12.70
CA ASN A 14 3.25 5.57 -12.62
C ASN A 14 2.78 5.91 -14.04
N THR A 15 1.52 5.59 -14.33
CA THR A 15 0.96 5.80 -15.68
C THR A 15 0.81 7.27 -16.02
N SER A 16 0.64 8.15 -15.04
CA SER A 16 0.50 9.59 -15.27
C SER A 16 1.84 10.25 -15.59
N ALA A 17 2.91 9.83 -14.94
CA ALA A 17 4.24 10.38 -15.16
C ALA A 17 5.04 9.63 -16.21
N GLY A 18 4.60 8.43 -16.59
CA GLY A 18 5.28 7.61 -17.58
C GLY A 18 6.62 7.07 -17.10
N LYS A 19 6.75 6.77 -15.81
CA LYS A 19 8.01 6.27 -15.25
C LYS A 19 7.76 5.31 -14.10
N TYR A 20 8.76 4.48 -13.80
CA TYR A 20 8.74 3.60 -12.64
C TYR A 20 8.98 4.40 -11.36
N VAL A 21 8.36 3.94 -10.27
CA VAL A 21 8.51 4.53 -8.94
C VAL A 21 8.79 3.42 -7.94
N ASN A 22 9.49 3.75 -6.85
CA ASN A 22 9.67 2.82 -5.74
C ASN A 22 8.65 3.11 -4.63
N LEU A 23 8.65 2.27 -3.59
CA LEU A 23 7.71 2.43 -2.47
C LEU A 23 7.89 3.78 -1.75
N GLU A 24 9.12 4.23 -1.60
CA GLU A 24 9.41 5.49 -0.94
C GLU A 24 8.85 6.68 -1.73
N GLU A 25 9.02 6.66 -3.05
CA GLU A 25 8.47 7.69 -3.92
C GLU A 25 6.94 7.70 -3.86
N LEU A 26 6.34 6.50 -3.83
CA LEU A 26 4.90 6.36 -3.72
C LEU A 26 4.40 6.93 -2.39
N ALA A 27 5.09 6.62 -1.29
CA ALA A 27 4.77 7.17 0.03
C ALA A 27 4.84 8.70 0.01
N GLY A 28 5.84 9.26 -0.66
CA GLY A 28 5.96 10.71 -0.81
C GLY A 28 4.78 11.34 -1.52
N MET A 29 4.29 10.69 -2.57
CA MET A 29 3.10 11.14 -3.29
C MET A 29 1.87 11.17 -2.38
N ILE A 30 1.70 10.12 -1.57
CA ILE A 30 0.58 10.02 -0.64
C ILE A 30 0.66 11.14 0.42
N ARG A 31 1.86 11.40 0.94
CA ARG A 31 2.08 12.48 1.91
C ARG A 31 1.76 13.86 1.34
N GLN A 32 1.92 14.03 0.04
CA GLN A 32 1.58 15.27 -0.66
C GLN A 32 0.07 15.38 -0.90
N GLY A 33 -0.71 14.38 -0.54
CA GLY A 33 -2.15 14.39 -0.74
C GLY A 33 -2.59 13.93 -2.12
N ILE A 34 -1.70 13.32 -2.90
CA ILE A 34 -2.04 12.82 -4.22
C ILE A 34 -2.91 11.58 -4.08
N ASP A 35 -4.09 11.59 -4.71
CA ASP A 35 -4.97 10.43 -4.74
C ASP A 35 -4.47 9.45 -5.79
N LEU A 36 -4.23 8.19 -5.37
CA LEU A 36 -3.71 7.17 -6.27
C LEU A 36 -4.34 5.81 -6.02
N GLN A 37 -4.26 4.97 -7.02
CA GLN A 37 -4.72 3.59 -6.98
C GLN A 37 -3.63 2.70 -7.55
N VAL A 38 -3.37 1.56 -6.89
CA VAL A 38 -2.43 0.56 -7.38
C VAL A 38 -3.21 -0.64 -7.89
N VAL A 39 -2.93 -1.06 -9.12
CA VAL A 39 -3.58 -2.21 -9.72
C VAL A 39 -2.53 -3.17 -10.27
N ASP A 40 -2.86 -4.46 -10.30
CA ASP A 40 -2.04 -5.44 -10.96
C ASP A 40 -2.05 -5.19 -12.46
N ALA A 41 -0.87 -5.09 -13.06
CA ALA A 41 -0.76 -4.78 -14.48
C ALA A 41 -1.35 -5.88 -15.36
N LYS A 42 -1.37 -7.11 -14.86
CA LYS A 42 -1.80 -8.29 -15.61
C LYS A 42 -3.30 -8.57 -15.44
N THR A 43 -3.80 -8.49 -14.21
CA THR A 43 -5.17 -8.89 -13.88
C THR A 43 -6.11 -7.71 -13.66
N GLY A 44 -5.58 -6.53 -13.39
CA GLY A 44 -6.38 -5.35 -13.04
C GLY A 44 -6.87 -5.37 -11.60
N GLU A 45 -6.48 -6.36 -10.81
CA GLU A 45 -6.86 -6.43 -9.40
C GLU A 45 -6.36 -5.22 -8.63
N ASP A 46 -7.20 -4.68 -7.75
CA ASP A 46 -6.83 -3.54 -6.91
C ASP A 46 -5.89 -4.00 -5.81
N LEU A 47 -4.66 -3.51 -5.83
CA LEU A 47 -3.62 -3.83 -4.86
C LEU A 47 -3.28 -2.64 -3.98
N THR A 48 -4.09 -1.59 -3.98
CA THR A 48 -3.80 -0.37 -3.24
C THR A 48 -3.58 -0.66 -1.76
N ARG A 49 -4.48 -1.40 -1.14
CA ARG A 49 -4.39 -1.73 0.28
C ARG A 49 -3.12 -2.51 0.61
N VAL A 50 -2.78 -3.49 -0.22
CA VAL A 50 -1.58 -4.31 -0.05
C VAL A 50 -0.31 -3.45 -0.12
N ILE A 51 -0.24 -2.57 -1.10
CA ILE A 51 0.93 -1.71 -1.30
C ILE A 51 1.06 -0.68 -0.17
N LEU A 52 -0.04 -0.09 0.27
CA LEU A 52 -0.01 0.84 1.40
C LEU A 52 0.47 0.15 2.68
N THR A 53 0.05 -1.09 2.89
CA THR A 53 0.51 -1.91 4.01
C THR A 53 2.01 -2.16 3.92
N GLN A 54 2.53 -2.47 2.75
CA GLN A 54 3.96 -2.66 2.53
C GLN A 54 4.75 -1.38 2.86
N ILE A 55 4.25 -0.23 2.47
CA ILE A 55 4.88 1.05 2.78
C ILE A 55 5.01 1.24 4.29
N ILE A 56 3.95 0.96 5.03
CA ILE A 56 3.93 1.08 6.48
C ILE A 56 4.95 0.14 7.12
N VAL A 57 4.99 -1.11 6.67
CA VAL A 57 5.92 -2.12 7.19
C VAL A 57 7.38 -1.73 6.93
N GLU A 58 7.69 -1.27 5.73
CA GLU A 58 9.05 -0.85 5.38
C GLU A 58 9.47 0.37 6.20
N ASP A 59 8.57 1.34 6.36
CA ASP A 59 8.84 2.53 7.16
C ASP A 59 9.09 2.15 8.64
N ALA A 60 8.33 1.20 9.16
CA ALA A 60 8.49 0.73 10.54
C ALA A 60 9.82 0.00 10.76
N LYS A 61 10.35 -0.70 9.75
CA LYS A 61 11.67 -1.34 9.82
C LYS A 61 12.79 -0.31 9.94
N ASP A 62 12.68 0.76 9.15
CA ASP A 62 13.70 1.81 9.14
C ASP A 62 13.57 2.74 10.34
N ARG A 63 12.38 2.82 10.92
CA ARG A 63 12.07 3.68 12.06
C ARG A 63 11.33 2.89 13.12
N PRO A 64 12.04 2.08 13.94
CA PRO A 64 11.39 1.20 14.92
C PRO A 64 10.49 1.93 15.91
N THR A 65 10.70 3.23 16.12
CA THR A 65 9.86 4.05 17.00
C THR A 65 8.71 4.74 16.27
N GLY A 66 8.57 4.48 14.96
CA GLY A 66 7.60 5.19 14.13
C GLY A 66 6.15 4.81 14.37
N LEU A 67 5.88 3.58 14.81
CA LEU A 67 4.52 3.12 15.06
C LEU A 67 4.38 2.64 16.51
N PRO A 68 3.42 3.21 17.27
CA PRO A 68 3.14 2.75 18.64
C PRO A 68 2.73 1.29 18.66
N LEU A 69 3.16 0.56 19.68
CA LEU A 69 2.82 -0.84 19.86
C LEU A 69 1.31 -1.06 19.86
N GLU A 70 0.57 -0.19 20.55
CA GLU A 70 -0.87 -0.31 20.65
C GLU A 70 -1.56 -0.18 19.29
N LEU A 71 -1.04 0.70 18.44
CA LEU A 71 -1.56 0.83 17.07
C LEU A 71 -1.34 -0.47 16.29
N LEU A 72 -0.17 -1.08 16.42
CA LEU A 72 0.13 -2.34 15.74
C LEU A 72 -0.82 -3.45 16.18
N ARG A 73 -1.09 -3.54 17.48
CA ARG A 73 -2.06 -4.50 18.02
C ARG A 73 -3.44 -4.28 17.45
N GLN A 74 -3.88 -3.03 17.40
CA GLN A 74 -5.18 -2.67 16.87
C GLN A 74 -5.32 -3.02 15.39
N LEU A 75 -4.27 -2.81 14.61
CA LEU A 75 -4.26 -3.16 13.20
C LEU A 75 -4.40 -4.67 12.99
N ILE A 76 -3.76 -5.47 13.81
CA ILE A 76 -3.87 -6.93 13.73
C ILE A 76 -5.30 -7.38 14.03
N VAL A 77 -5.89 -6.85 15.09
CA VAL A 77 -7.26 -7.16 15.47
C VAL A 77 -8.25 -6.73 14.39
N ALA A 78 -8.09 -5.52 13.87
CA ALA A 78 -8.97 -5.00 12.81
C ALA A 78 -8.85 -5.81 11.52
N SER A 79 -7.65 -6.22 11.17
CA SER A 79 -7.41 -7.03 9.99
C SER A 79 -8.13 -8.37 10.07
N ASP A 80 -8.05 -9.00 11.23
CA ASP A 80 -8.72 -10.28 11.49
C ASP A 80 -10.24 -10.13 11.38
N ARG A 81 -10.79 -9.10 12.02
CA ARG A 81 -12.21 -8.80 11.96
C ARG A 81 -12.69 -8.51 10.55
N ALA A 82 -11.95 -7.68 9.84
CA ALA A 82 -12.31 -7.34 8.46
C ALA A 82 -12.35 -8.59 7.58
N GLY A 83 -11.38 -9.48 7.75
CA GLY A 83 -11.35 -10.75 7.05
C GLY A 83 -12.56 -11.61 7.36
N GLN A 84 -12.93 -11.71 8.63
CA GLN A 84 -14.10 -12.49 9.05
C GLN A 84 -15.40 -11.90 8.52
N GLU A 85 -15.54 -10.60 8.58
CA GLU A 85 -16.73 -9.92 8.06
C GLU A 85 -16.91 -10.16 6.56
N PHE A 86 -15.85 -10.11 5.80
CA PHE A 86 -15.89 -10.38 4.37
C PHE A 86 -16.28 -11.82 4.07
N ILE A 87 -15.84 -12.76 4.85
CA ILE A 87 -16.15 -14.17 4.68
C ILE A 87 -17.61 -14.47 5.03
N MET A 88 -18.15 -13.78 6.02
CA MET A 88 -19.51 -14.00 6.50
C MET A 88 -20.58 -13.30 5.68
N TRP A 89 -20.18 -12.43 4.82
CA TRP A 89 -21.10 -11.71 3.95
C TRP A 89 -21.19 -12.39 2.59
#